data_c83ba6a6b0b7c2bc56bdb276d3c8d84a
#
_entry.id   c83ba6a6b0b7c2bc56bdb276d3c8d84a
#
_cell.length_a   1.000
_cell.length_b   1.000
_cell.length_c   1.000
_cell.angle_alpha   90.00
_cell.angle_beta   90.00
_cell.angle_gamma   90.00
#
_symmetry.space_group_name_H-M   'P 1'
#
loop_
_entity.id
_entity.type
_entity.pdbx_description
1 polymer ?
#
loop_
_entity_poly.entity_id
_entity_poly.type
_entity_poly.pdbx_seq_one_letter_code
_entity_poly.pdbx_strand_id
1 'polypeptide(L)'
;MFLRTCVLALTVLGTTVSAFGQSTFTASLQAAAAQTANQPAAESVRRLSIDEAVNLALEQNLGIRIQRIDPQIQDVGIAQARSFWAPNLQTNFSKNSQTQQPTSSLAGGATNILNSNINTALGVNQTLPWGAQYAATWNSSRFTTTNQFQSFSPQIGSNLNLQYSQPLLRNFEIDQIRQQVANSKKSRELSDIQLQGVITQTLRNVRNAYWDLSYSINNLKAQQESLALSQQSLRDNQKRVEIGTMAPIDIVQAQAEVASNEERVIVAEANIKAAQDNLRALILDPGSADFWSVSFEPTDAPAFTAQAIDVDAAVRNALDKRSDLASAKNSLEQSDINIKYYRNQIKPDVNANVTYITTAAGGTLLSPVDFAAIATGAPINRTIVSQRGFGSVLGDVVQSQYPNWTVGITVGYPLGSNVSQANLARVRLQYEQAQTQLKNLQLQVATQVRNAARNVQTNQQRVASARASRELQERKLEAEEKKMAAGMGQTFFVFQAQRDLSLARTAEIQAISDYNKSLVDFEAVQLVPLGGGGGFITTAGSGTLQVGGITRQ
;
A
#
# COMPACT_ATOMS: atom_id res chain seq x y z
N MET A 1 -8.12 -34.23 -43.18
CA MET A 1 -9.39 -34.85 -42.72
C MET A 1 -9.70 -34.29 -41.36
N PHE A 2 -10.90 -33.71 -41.26
CA PHE A 2 -11.53 -33.06 -40.10
C PHE A 2 -11.10 -31.62 -39.76
N LEU A 3 -11.76 -30.75 -40.54
CA LEU A 3 -12.21 -29.40 -40.22
C LEU A 3 -13.60 -29.50 -39.55
N ARG A 4 -13.90 -28.74 -38.50
CA ARG A 4 -15.26 -28.21 -38.18
C ARG A 4 -15.13 -27.29 -36.98
N THR A 5 -15.13 -25.97 -37.22
CA THR A 5 -16.26 -25.02 -37.13
C THR A 5 -16.82 -24.84 -35.72
N CYS A 6 -16.57 -23.68 -35.13
CA CYS A 6 -17.47 -23.01 -34.22
C CYS A 6 -17.76 -21.58 -34.73
N VAL A 7 -19.00 -21.43 -35.19
CA VAL A 7 -19.62 -20.15 -35.62
C VAL A 7 -20.34 -19.56 -34.41
N LEU A 8 -20.15 -18.25 -34.25
CA LEU A 8 -20.95 -17.37 -33.38
C LEU A 8 -22.46 -17.48 -33.73
N ALA A 9 -23.29 -17.46 -32.72
CA ALA A 9 -24.68 -17.05 -32.84
C ALA A 9 -25.01 -16.02 -31.76
N LEU A 10 -25.15 -14.80 -32.20
CA LEU A 10 -25.79 -13.67 -31.53
C LEU A 10 -27.28 -13.77 -31.84
N THR A 11 -28.16 -13.88 -30.84
CA THR A 11 -29.62 -13.68 -31.05
C THR A 11 -30.16 -12.75 -29.97
N VAL A 12 -30.60 -11.62 -30.45
CA VAL A 12 -31.49 -10.62 -29.82
C VAL A 12 -32.93 -11.13 -29.96
N LEU A 13 -33.70 -11.14 -28.87
CA LEU A 13 -35.16 -11.14 -28.83
C LEU A 13 -35.56 -10.46 -27.52
N GLY A 14 -36.21 -9.34 -27.39
CA GLY A 14 -37.50 -9.05 -28.01
C GLY A 14 -38.61 -9.20 -26.96
N THR A 15 -39.01 -8.08 -26.41
CA THR A 15 -40.10 -7.78 -25.48
C THR A 15 -41.43 -8.44 -25.79
N THR A 16 -42.15 -8.99 -24.77
CA THR A 16 -43.61 -8.92 -24.70
C THR A 16 -44.09 -8.66 -23.27
N VAL A 17 -44.81 -7.58 -23.18
CA VAL A 17 -45.64 -7.17 -22.03
C VAL A 17 -46.88 -8.08 -22.01
N SER A 18 -47.23 -8.60 -20.83
CA SER A 18 -48.60 -9.08 -20.54
C SER A 18 -48.98 -8.70 -19.13
N ALA A 19 -49.87 -7.72 -19.03
CA ALA A 19 -50.62 -7.40 -17.82
C ALA A 19 -51.75 -8.42 -17.65
N PHE A 20 -52.04 -8.84 -16.42
CA PHE A 20 -53.33 -8.98 -15.75
C PHE A 20 -53.18 -9.94 -14.55
N GLY A 21 -53.66 -9.49 -13.37
CA GLY A 21 -53.85 -10.34 -12.22
C GLY A 21 -53.64 -9.65 -10.87
N GLN A 22 -54.45 -8.65 -10.55
CA GLN A 22 -54.62 -8.19 -9.18
C GLN A 22 -55.26 -9.30 -8.36
N SER A 23 -54.59 -9.74 -7.30
CA SER A 23 -55.25 -10.49 -6.21
C SER A 23 -54.81 -9.91 -4.88
N THR A 24 -55.79 -9.51 -4.14
CA THR A 24 -55.87 -8.90 -2.81
C THR A 24 -55.28 -9.81 -1.72
N PHE A 25 -53.97 -9.85 -1.55
CA PHE A 25 -53.29 -10.54 -0.43
C PHE A 25 -52.20 -9.71 0.28
N THR A 26 -52.17 -8.39 0.08
CA THR A 26 -51.10 -7.53 0.62
C THR A 26 -51.45 -6.71 1.87
N ALA A 27 -52.68 -6.87 2.43
CA ALA A 27 -53.07 -6.03 3.57
C ALA A 27 -52.77 -6.66 4.96
N SER A 28 -52.50 -7.95 5.08
CA SER A 28 -52.26 -8.60 6.37
C SER A 28 -50.79 -8.79 6.76
N LEU A 29 -49.84 -8.63 5.83
CA LEU A 29 -48.41 -8.75 6.12
C LEU A 29 -47.74 -7.39 6.47
N GLN A 30 -48.35 -6.28 6.10
CA GLN A 30 -47.84 -4.96 6.47
C GLN A 30 -48.15 -4.54 7.91
N ALA A 31 -49.19 -5.09 8.53
CA ALA A 31 -49.53 -4.83 9.93
C ALA A 31 -48.65 -5.58 10.93
N ALA A 32 -48.12 -6.76 10.55
CA ALA A 32 -47.20 -7.53 11.39
C ALA A 32 -45.72 -7.02 11.31
N ALA A 33 -45.32 -6.42 10.18
CA ALA A 33 -43.97 -5.84 10.02
C ALA A 33 -43.82 -4.47 10.70
N ALA A 34 -44.92 -3.75 10.95
CA ALA A 34 -44.87 -2.44 11.59
C ALA A 34 -44.77 -2.46 13.12
N GLN A 35 -45.02 -3.62 13.75
CA GLN A 35 -44.93 -3.76 15.23
C GLN A 35 -43.58 -4.32 15.72
N THR A 36 -42.70 -4.81 14.82
CA THR A 36 -41.34 -5.28 15.18
C THR A 36 -40.25 -4.21 14.96
N ALA A 37 -40.59 -3.05 14.41
CA ALA A 37 -39.63 -2.03 14.05
C ALA A 37 -39.34 -0.98 15.15
N ASN A 38 -39.87 -1.14 16.38
CA ASN A 38 -39.72 -0.11 17.41
C ASN A 38 -39.37 -0.64 18.82
N GLN A 39 -38.68 -1.76 18.90
CA GLN A 39 -37.88 -2.01 20.11
C GLN A 39 -36.46 -1.49 19.82
N PRO A 40 -35.98 -0.46 20.57
CA PRO A 40 -34.55 -0.15 20.55
C PRO A 40 -33.84 -1.45 20.91
N ALA A 41 -32.94 -1.89 20.05
CA ALA A 41 -32.08 -3.05 20.32
C ALA A 41 -31.47 -2.81 21.70
N ALA A 42 -31.74 -3.71 22.65
CA ALA A 42 -31.18 -3.58 24.00
C ALA A 42 -29.68 -3.49 23.85
N GLU A 43 -29.08 -2.36 24.25
CA GLU A 43 -27.64 -2.15 24.23
C GLU A 43 -27.01 -3.29 25.02
N SER A 44 -26.31 -4.19 24.34
CA SER A 44 -25.57 -5.25 25.00
C SER A 44 -24.34 -4.66 25.64
N VAL A 45 -24.31 -4.59 26.97
CA VAL A 45 -23.13 -4.11 27.70
C VAL A 45 -22.07 -5.21 27.69
N ARG A 46 -20.95 -4.94 27.04
CA ARG A 46 -19.78 -5.82 27.03
C ARG A 46 -18.71 -5.27 27.96
N ARG A 47 -18.38 -6.06 28.99
CA ARG A 47 -17.20 -5.79 29.83
C ARG A 47 -15.95 -6.02 29.01
N LEU A 48 -15.02 -5.07 29.07
CA LEU A 48 -13.84 -5.06 28.22
C LEU A 48 -12.60 -4.72 29.07
N SER A 49 -11.59 -5.60 29.04
CA SER A 49 -10.26 -5.30 29.54
C SER A 49 -9.38 -4.65 28.47
N ILE A 50 -8.28 -4.01 28.89
CA ILE A 50 -7.34 -3.38 27.95
C ILE A 50 -6.69 -4.39 27.01
N ASP A 51 -6.38 -5.60 27.53
CA ASP A 51 -5.78 -6.67 26.73
C ASP A 51 -6.79 -7.26 25.73
N GLU A 52 -8.06 -7.38 26.12
CA GLU A 52 -9.12 -7.82 25.20
C GLU A 52 -9.36 -6.79 24.11
N ALA A 53 -9.37 -5.49 24.44
CA ALA A 53 -9.47 -4.42 23.46
C ALA A 53 -8.32 -4.44 22.44
N VAL A 54 -7.09 -4.68 22.91
CA VAL A 54 -5.90 -4.85 22.08
C VAL A 54 -6.04 -6.05 21.14
N ASN A 55 -6.48 -7.20 21.63
CA ASN A 55 -6.66 -8.41 20.83
C ASN A 55 -7.75 -8.23 19.76
N LEU A 56 -8.89 -7.63 20.11
CA LEU A 56 -9.94 -7.31 19.15
C LEU A 56 -9.43 -6.37 18.04
N ALA A 57 -8.67 -5.35 18.40
CA ALA A 57 -8.08 -4.44 17.42
C ALA A 57 -7.11 -5.15 16.47
N LEU A 58 -6.28 -6.07 16.98
CA LEU A 58 -5.35 -6.85 16.14
C LEU A 58 -6.07 -7.74 15.12
N GLU A 59 -7.26 -8.23 15.46
CA GLU A 59 -8.06 -9.10 14.60
C GLU A 59 -8.97 -8.33 13.64
N GLN A 60 -9.62 -7.27 14.12
CA GLN A 60 -10.76 -6.65 13.43
C GLN A 60 -10.44 -5.26 12.86
N ASN A 61 -9.39 -4.57 13.30
CA ASN A 61 -9.09 -3.23 12.84
C ASN A 61 -8.81 -3.18 11.34
N LEU A 62 -9.59 -2.38 10.60
CA LEU A 62 -9.46 -2.26 9.15
C LEU A 62 -8.10 -1.69 8.71
N GLY A 63 -7.53 -0.75 9.47
CA GLY A 63 -6.20 -0.18 9.16
C GLY A 63 -5.10 -1.23 9.19
N ILE A 64 -5.12 -2.12 10.19
CA ILE A 64 -4.19 -3.25 10.28
C ILE A 64 -4.45 -4.25 9.15
N ARG A 65 -5.71 -4.56 8.83
CA ARG A 65 -6.06 -5.47 7.74
C ARG A 65 -5.60 -4.95 6.39
N ILE A 66 -5.79 -3.67 6.11
CA ILE A 66 -5.29 -3.02 4.87
C ILE A 66 -3.76 -3.15 4.82
N GLN A 67 -3.07 -2.78 5.89
CA GLN A 67 -1.61 -2.81 5.91
C GLN A 67 -1.02 -4.23 5.83
N ARG A 68 -1.75 -5.27 6.24
CA ARG A 68 -1.35 -6.68 6.06
C ARG A 68 -1.35 -7.14 4.60
N ILE A 69 -2.05 -6.42 3.71
CA ILE A 69 -2.09 -6.72 2.28
C ILE A 69 -0.84 -6.15 1.57
N ASP A 70 -0.27 -5.04 2.05
CA ASP A 70 0.88 -4.40 1.41
C ASP A 70 2.09 -5.33 1.22
N PRO A 71 2.53 -6.12 2.23
CA PRO A 71 3.57 -7.12 2.05
C PRO A 71 3.27 -8.13 0.92
N GLN A 72 2.01 -8.55 0.77
CA GLN A 72 1.59 -9.47 -0.29
C GLN A 72 1.67 -8.81 -1.67
N ILE A 73 1.30 -7.53 -1.77
CA ILE A 73 1.47 -6.73 -3.00
C ILE A 73 2.96 -6.65 -3.37
N GLN A 74 3.85 -6.43 -2.39
CA GLN A 74 5.30 -6.40 -2.65
C GLN A 74 5.86 -7.77 -3.05
N ASP A 75 5.32 -8.87 -2.53
CA ASP A 75 5.69 -10.22 -2.96
C ASP A 75 5.33 -10.46 -4.44
N VAL A 76 4.15 -9.99 -4.89
CA VAL A 76 3.77 -9.98 -6.31
C VAL A 76 4.73 -9.07 -7.12
N GLY A 77 5.13 -7.92 -6.58
CA GLY A 77 6.12 -7.04 -7.20
C GLY A 77 7.49 -7.72 -7.40
N ILE A 78 7.93 -8.54 -6.44
CA ILE A 78 9.15 -9.36 -6.59
C ILE A 78 8.95 -10.42 -7.69
N ALA A 79 7.79 -11.09 -7.74
CA ALA A 79 7.48 -12.06 -8.78
C ALA A 79 7.46 -11.40 -10.17
N GLN A 80 6.88 -10.19 -10.28
CA GLN A 80 6.90 -9.39 -11.51
C GLN A 80 8.34 -9.01 -11.92
N ALA A 81 9.17 -8.56 -10.99
CA ALA A 81 10.56 -8.25 -11.29
C ALA A 81 11.36 -9.49 -11.76
N ARG A 82 11.07 -10.67 -11.21
CA ARG A 82 11.67 -11.95 -11.63
C ARG A 82 11.15 -12.45 -12.98
N SER A 83 9.93 -12.06 -13.38
CA SER A 83 9.34 -12.49 -14.67
C SER A 83 10.13 -11.98 -15.88
N PHE A 84 10.95 -10.95 -15.73
CA PHE A 84 11.90 -10.54 -16.78
C PHE A 84 12.95 -11.62 -17.11
N TRP A 85 13.15 -12.60 -16.24
CA TRP A 85 14.00 -13.79 -16.52
C TRP A 85 13.21 -14.94 -17.14
N ALA A 86 11.90 -14.82 -17.31
CA ALA A 86 11.12 -15.86 -17.95
C ALA A 86 11.39 -15.91 -19.46
N PRO A 87 11.40 -17.10 -20.08
CA PRO A 87 11.52 -17.21 -21.52
C PRO A 87 10.29 -16.60 -22.20
N ASN A 88 10.54 -15.85 -23.26
CA ASN A 88 9.50 -15.25 -24.09
C ASN A 88 9.42 -15.99 -25.43
N LEU A 89 8.26 -16.58 -25.71
CA LEU A 89 7.97 -17.23 -26.99
C LEU A 89 7.28 -16.23 -27.91
N GLN A 90 7.86 -16.04 -29.09
CA GLN A 90 7.31 -15.18 -30.14
C GLN A 90 7.03 -15.99 -31.41
N THR A 91 5.89 -15.76 -32.00
CA THR A 91 5.56 -16.33 -33.30
C THR A 91 5.05 -15.24 -34.22
N ASN A 92 5.48 -15.27 -35.48
CA ASN A 92 5.02 -14.34 -36.50
C ASN A 92 4.66 -15.15 -37.75
N PHE A 93 3.49 -14.90 -38.28
CA PHE A 93 3.05 -15.39 -39.59
C PHE A 93 2.61 -14.20 -40.43
N SER A 94 3.23 -14.02 -41.60
CA SER A 94 2.88 -12.93 -42.49
C SER A 94 2.85 -13.38 -43.96
N LYS A 95 1.91 -12.84 -44.72
CA LYS A 95 1.85 -12.96 -46.17
C LYS A 95 1.89 -11.57 -46.74
N ASN A 96 2.90 -11.32 -47.58
CA ASN A 96 3.02 -10.09 -48.35
C ASN A 96 2.89 -10.43 -49.84
N SER A 97 2.05 -9.68 -50.56
CA SER A 97 1.91 -9.78 -52.01
C SER A 97 2.05 -8.37 -52.58
N GLN A 98 3.04 -8.18 -53.42
CA GLN A 98 3.38 -6.90 -53.99
C GLN A 98 3.47 -6.99 -55.49
N THR A 99 2.74 -6.16 -56.19
CA THR A 99 2.86 -5.97 -57.65
C THR A 99 3.77 -4.75 -57.87
N GLN A 100 4.84 -4.98 -58.64
CA GLN A 100 5.83 -3.95 -58.94
C GLN A 100 5.90 -3.72 -60.45
N GLN A 101 6.12 -2.47 -60.85
CA GLN A 101 6.46 -2.12 -62.23
C GLN A 101 7.91 -2.56 -62.49
N PRO A 102 8.21 -3.23 -63.60
CA PRO A 102 9.57 -3.61 -63.97
C PRO A 102 10.47 -2.37 -64.08
N THR A 103 11.59 -2.39 -63.41
CA THR A 103 12.60 -1.33 -63.45
C THR A 103 13.83 -1.72 -64.28
N SER A 104 13.84 -2.93 -64.87
CA SER A 104 14.95 -3.47 -65.64
C SER A 104 14.46 -4.16 -66.90
N SER A 105 15.19 -4.05 -67.99
CA SER A 105 14.96 -4.78 -69.25
C SER A 105 15.02 -6.30 -69.08
N LEU A 106 15.65 -6.79 -68.01
CA LEU A 106 15.70 -8.21 -67.60
C LEU A 106 14.38 -8.70 -66.97
N ALA A 107 13.31 -7.93 -67.05
CA ALA A 107 12.00 -8.39 -66.61
C ALA A 107 11.25 -9.22 -67.67
N GLY A 108 11.85 -9.51 -68.82
CA GLY A 108 11.29 -10.35 -69.85
C GLY A 108 10.09 -9.79 -70.59
N GLY A 109 9.97 -8.44 -70.67
CA GLY A 109 8.85 -7.75 -71.32
C GLY A 109 7.54 -7.75 -70.54
N ALA A 110 7.56 -8.23 -69.28
CA ALA A 110 6.38 -8.20 -68.41
C ALA A 110 5.99 -6.75 -68.08
N THR A 111 4.69 -6.43 -68.11
CA THR A 111 4.17 -5.12 -67.72
C THR A 111 4.15 -4.92 -66.20
N ASN A 112 4.12 -6.01 -65.43
CA ASN A 112 4.17 -6.02 -63.98
C ASN A 112 4.82 -7.31 -63.46
N ILE A 113 5.41 -7.24 -62.25
CA ILE A 113 5.99 -8.39 -61.55
C ILE A 113 5.22 -8.52 -60.25
N LEU A 114 4.59 -9.69 -60.05
CA LEU A 114 3.94 -10.04 -58.80
C LEU A 114 4.94 -10.85 -57.93
N ASN A 115 5.24 -10.31 -56.76
CA ASN A 115 6.04 -10.98 -55.75
C ASN A 115 5.14 -11.31 -54.57
N SER A 116 5.09 -12.58 -54.18
CA SER A 116 4.37 -13.02 -52.97
C SER A 116 5.31 -13.76 -52.04
N ASN A 117 5.35 -13.31 -50.79
CA ASN A 117 6.18 -13.88 -49.77
C ASN A 117 5.33 -14.28 -48.56
N ILE A 118 5.45 -15.52 -48.11
CA ILE A 118 4.87 -16.02 -46.88
C ILE A 118 6.04 -16.27 -45.94
N ASN A 119 6.02 -15.58 -44.79
CA ASN A 119 7.03 -15.73 -43.74
C ASN A 119 6.40 -16.33 -42.49
N THR A 120 7.07 -17.29 -41.91
CA THR A 120 6.75 -17.87 -40.61
C THR A 120 7.99 -17.79 -39.76
N ALA A 121 7.87 -17.20 -38.56
CA ALA A 121 8.94 -17.14 -37.59
C ALA A 121 8.46 -17.67 -36.24
N LEU A 122 9.30 -18.46 -35.59
CA LEU A 122 9.13 -18.94 -34.23
C LEU A 122 10.43 -18.65 -33.47
N GLY A 123 10.32 -17.90 -32.36
CA GLY A 123 11.49 -17.50 -31.58
C GLY A 123 11.26 -17.64 -30.09
N VAL A 124 12.32 -18.01 -29.38
CA VAL A 124 12.40 -17.98 -27.92
C VAL A 124 13.58 -17.13 -27.54
N ASN A 125 13.36 -16.14 -26.70
CA ASN A 125 14.44 -15.34 -26.12
C ASN A 125 14.30 -15.25 -24.61
N GLN A 126 15.42 -15.22 -23.89
CA GLN A 126 15.45 -15.12 -22.44
C GLN A 126 16.71 -14.40 -21.98
N THR A 127 16.55 -13.55 -20.95
CA THR A 127 17.65 -13.05 -20.13
C THR A 127 17.80 -13.95 -18.91
N LEU A 128 19.01 -14.46 -18.69
CA LEU A 128 19.29 -15.38 -17.59
C LEU A 128 19.64 -14.62 -16.30
N PRO A 129 19.42 -15.22 -15.11
CA PRO A 129 19.65 -14.55 -13.83
C PRO A 129 21.08 -14.04 -13.60
N TRP A 130 22.07 -14.58 -14.32
CA TRP A 130 23.46 -14.10 -14.27
C TRP A 130 23.80 -13.05 -15.33
N GLY A 131 22.80 -12.57 -16.09
CA GLY A 131 22.94 -11.47 -17.03
C GLY A 131 23.21 -11.90 -18.47
N ALA A 132 23.41 -13.18 -18.76
CA ALA A 132 23.50 -13.67 -20.12
C ALA A 132 22.15 -13.61 -20.83
N GLN A 133 22.18 -13.50 -22.15
CA GLN A 133 20.98 -13.54 -23.00
C GLN A 133 21.14 -14.60 -24.06
N TYR A 134 20.09 -15.36 -24.31
CA TYR A 134 20.03 -16.23 -25.45
C TYR A 134 18.78 -15.98 -26.28
N ALA A 135 18.89 -16.21 -27.57
CA ALA A 135 17.79 -16.22 -28.51
C ALA A 135 17.93 -17.41 -29.47
N ALA A 136 16.84 -18.14 -29.66
CA ALA A 136 16.72 -19.18 -30.64
C ALA A 136 15.56 -18.82 -31.57
N THR A 137 15.85 -18.56 -32.85
CA THR A 137 14.83 -18.11 -33.81
C THR A 137 14.88 -19.00 -35.04
N TRP A 138 13.78 -19.67 -35.34
CA TRP A 138 13.55 -20.36 -36.59
C TRP A 138 12.69 -19.48 -37.50
N ASN A 139 13.16 -19.25 -38.73
CA ASN A 139 12.43 -18.55 -39.75
C ASN A 139 12.26 -19.42 -40.98
N SER A 140 11.11 -19.39 -41.60
CA SER A 140 10.85 -20.03 -42.86
C SER A 140 10.10 -19.07 -43.80
N SER A 141 10.51 -19.05 -45.07
CA SER A 141 9.88 -18.19 -46.07
C SER A 141 9.53 -18.99 -47.32
N ARG A 142 8.42 -18.68 -47.94
CA ARG A 142 8.05 -19.17 -49.24
C ARG A 142 7.81 -17.96 -50.16
N PHE A 143 8.74 -17.78 -51.10
CA PHE A 143 8.72 -16.71 -52.09
C PHE A 143 8.28 -17.22 -53.44
N THR A 144 7.33 -16.53 -54.05
CA THR A 144 6.90 -16.78 -55.41
C THR A 144 6.94 -15.48 -56.21
N THR A 145 7.40 -15.56 -57.44
CA THR A 145 7.47 -14.40 -58.34
C THR A 145 7.08 -14.77 -59.74
N THR A 146 6.53 -13.81 -60.49
CA THR A 146 6.27 -13.90 -61.92
C THR A 146 7.50 -13.47 -62.74
N ASN A 147 8.62 -13.11 -62.10
CA ASN A 147 9.85 -12.78 -62.80
C ASN A 147 10.42 -14.02 -63.47
N GLN A 148 10.54 -14.03 -64.79
CA GLN A 148 10.98 -15.15 -65.63
C GLN A 148 12.46 -15.48 -65.42
N PHE A 149 13.27 -14.58 -64.91
CA PHE A 149 14.71 -14.79 -64.66
C PHE A 149 15.04 -15.40 -63.27
N GLN A 150 14.01 -15.55 -62.42
CA GLN A 150 14.21 -16.19 -61.12
C GLN A 150 14.46 -17.68 -61.28
N SER A 151 15.57 -18.21 -60.69
CA SER A 151 15.93 -19.62 -60.78
C SER A 151 14.97 -20.53 -59.98
N PHE A 152 14.44 -20.04 -58.86
CA PHE A 152 13.48 -20.79 -58.03
C PHE A 152 12.12 -20.08 -57.98
N SER A 153 11.03 -20.79 -58.32
CA SER A 153 9.66 -20.30 -58.13
C SER A 153 8.70 -21.49 -57.99
N PRO A 154 8.14 -21.76 -56.75
CA PRO A 154 8.43 -21.11 -55.50
C PRO A 154 9.83 -21.38 -54.98
N GLN A 155 10.45 -20.40 -54.32
CA GLN A 155 11.63 -20.56 -53.50
C GLN A 155 11.21 -20.81 -52.04
N ILE A 156 11.71 -21.82 -51.40
CA ILE A 156 11.50 -22.13 -49.98
C ILE A 156 12.82 -21.92 -49.25
N GLY A 157 12.85 -21.00 -48.29
CA GLY A 157 14.00 -20.78 -47.42
C GLY A 157 13.67 -21.16 -45.98
N SER A 158 14.60 -21.72 -45.25
CA SER A 158 14.46 -21.92 -43.82
C SER A 158 15.80 -21.69 -43.13
N ASN A 159 15.79 -21.08 -41.97
CA ASN A 159 16.98 -20.91 -41.15
C ASN A 159 16.67 -21.06 -39.66
N LEU A 160 17.61 -21.58 -38.92
CA LEU A 160 17.64 -21.59 -37.46
C LEU A 160 18.81 -20.71 -37.02
N ASN A 161 18.54 -19.71 -36.20
CA ASN A 161 19.53 -18.80 -35.65
C ASN A 161 19.54 -18.95 -34.12
N LEU A 162 20.69 -19.37 -33.57
CA LEU A 162 20.94 -19.46 -32.15
C LEU A 162 21.95 -18.38 -31.78
N GLN A 163 21.58 -17.52 -30.84
CA GLN A 163 22.45 -16.46 -30.34
C GLN A 163 22.62 -16.60 -28.83
N TYR A 164 23.82 -16.40 -28.35
CA TYR A 164 24.15 -16.29 -26.94
C TYR A 164 25.08 -15.10 -26.73
N SER A 165 24.74 -14.24 -25.79
CA SER A 165 25.51 -13.08 -25.43
C SER A 165 25.76 -13.07 -23.93
N GLN A 166 27.04 -12.98 -23.52
CA GLN A 166 27.47 -12.93 -22.13
C GLN A 166 28.19 -11.62 -21.86
N PRO A 167 27.65 -10.74 -21.01
CA PRO A 167 28.40 -9.59 -20.53
C PRO A 167 29.56 -10.04 -19.64
N LEU A 168 30.76 -9.45 -19.83
CA LEU A 168 31.98 -9.82 -19.13
C LEU A 168 32.41 -8.76 -18.08
N LEU A 169 32.08 -7.50 -18.28
CA LEU A 169 32.42 -6.41 -17.36
C LEU A 169 31.19 -5.63 -16.91
N ARG A 170 30.63 -4.78 -17.78
CA ARG A 170 29.38 -4.06 -17.51
C ARG A 170 28.24 -5.07 -17.51
N ASN A 171 27.30 -4.96 -16.55
CA ASN A 171 26.18 -5.90 -16.35
C ASN A 171 26.56 -7.34 -15.96
N PHE A 172 27.85 -7.63 -15.72
CA PHE A 172 28.27 -8.95 -15.23
C PHE A 172 27.90 -9.17 -13.76
N GLU A 173 28.27 -8.24 -12.89
CA GLU A 173 28.03 -8.33 -11.45
C GLU A 173 26.57 -7.96 -11.09
N ILE A 174 26.08 -6.87 -11.65
CA ILE A 174 24.71 -6.36 -11.45
C ILE A 174 24.24 -5.70 -12.73
N ASP A 175 23.06 -6.09 -13.19
CA ASP A 175 22.32 -5.46 -14.29
C ASP A 175 21.03 -4.80 -13.77
N GLN A 176 20.28 -4.18 -14.65
CA GLN A 176 19.05 -3.48 -14.32
C GLN A 176 18.00 -4.40 -13.69
N ILE A 177 17.87 -5.65 -14.18
CA ILE A 177 16.88 -6.60 -13.66
C ILE A 177 17.26 -7.05 -12.25
N ARG A 178 18.53 -7.40 -12.02
CA ARG A 178 19.04 -7.77 -10.68
C ARG A 178 18.93 -6.62 -9.69
N GLN A 179 19.21 -5.38 -10.12
CA GLN A 179 18.98 -4.18 -9.32
C GLN A 179 17.50 -4.04 -8.95
N GLN A 180 16.59 -4.18 -9.91
CA GLN A 180 15.15 -4.07 -9.67
C GLN A 180 14.65 -5.15 -8.71
N VAL A 181 15.08 -6.40 -8.88
CA VAL A 181 14.76 -7.50 -7.95
C VAL A 181 15.29 -7.23 -6.55
N ALA A 182 16.53 -6.71 -6.42
CA ALA A 182 17.10 -6.36 -5.13
C ALA A 182 16.32 -5.21 -4.46
N ASN A 183 15.96 -4.17 -5.20
CA ASN A 183 15.15 -3.06 -4.70
C ASN A 183 13.74 -3.52 -4.31
N SER A 184 13.09 -4.38 -5.11
CA SER A 184 11.76 -4.94 -4.76
C SER A 184 11.80 -5.76 -3.47
N LYS A 185 12.89 -6.51 -3.21
CA LYS A 185 13.08 -7.19 -1.92
C LYS A 185 13.19 -6.21 -0.76
N LYS A 186 13.94 -5.08 -0.95
CA LYS A 186 14.02 -4.04 0.08
C LYS A 186 12.70 -3.31 0.29
N SER A 187 11.90 -3.12 -0.75
CA SER A 187 10.53 -2.60 -0.64
C SER A 187 9.63 -3.55 0.15
N ARG A 188 9.82 -4.85 0.00
CA ARG A 188 9.11 -5.86 0.79
C ARG A 188 9.48 -5.79 2.29
N GLU A 189 10.78 -5.69 2.61
CA GLU A 189 11.25 -5.48 3.99
C GLU A 189 10.70 -4.18 4.58
N LEU A 190 10.68 -3.09 3.79
CA LEU A 190 10.10 -1.81 4.20
C LEU A 190 8.61 -1.94 4.54
N SER A 191 7.86 -2.70 3.76
CA SER A 191 6.44 -2.96 3.99
C SER A 191 6.19 -3.69 5.33
N ASP A 192 7.06 -4.64 5.70
CA ASP A 192 7.00 -5.31 7.02
C ASP A 192 7.26 -4.35 8.17
N ILE A 193 8.26 -3.46 8.02
CA ILE A 193 8.57 -2.44 9.02
C ILE A 193 7.38 -1.48 9.18
N GLN A 194 6.76 -1.08 8.08
CA GLN A 194 5.57 -0.21 8.09
C GLN A 194 4.39 -0.89 8.76
N LEU A 195 4.14 -2.17 8.47
CA LEU A 195 3.10 -2.96 9.14
C LEU A 195 3.29 -2.99 10.66
N GLN A 196 4.51 -3.26 11.14
CA GLN A 196 4.83 -3.21 12.57
C GLN A 196 4.58 -1.82 13.16
N GLY A 197 4.93 -0.76 12.43
CA GLY A 197 4.66 0.62 12.83
C GLY A 197 3.17 0.90 12.96
N VAL A 198 2.35 0.51 11.98
CA VAL A 198 0.90 0.70 12.00
C VAL A 198 0.25 -0.10 13.14
N ILE A 199 0.67 -1.34 13.36
CA ILE A 199 0.18 -2.15 14.48
C ILE A 199 0.45 -1.42 15.81
N THR A 200 1.68 -1.00 16.06
CA THR A 200 2.05 -0.31 17.32
C THR A 200 1.28 0.99 17.50
N GLN A 201 1.14 1.79 16.44
CA GLN A 201 0.36 3.03 16.48
C GLN A 201 -1.13 2.78 16.77
N THR A 202 -1.71 1.74 16.16
CA THR A 202 -3.11 1.37 16.40
C THR A 202 -3.31 0.89 17.83
N LEU A 203 -2.41 0.06 18.36
CA LEU A 203 -2.47 -0.40 19.76
C LEU A 203 -2.36 0.76 20.75
N ARG A 204 -1.48 1.73 20.48
CA ARG A 204 -1.41 2.97 21.25
C ARG A 204 -2.75 3.72 21.23
N ASN A 205 -3.36 3.88 20.05
CA ASN A 205 -4.62 4.60 19.90
C ASN A 205 -5.76 3.87 20.64
N VAL A 206 -5.81 2.54 20.58
CA VAL A 206 -6.78 1.71 21.30
C VAL A 206 -6.64 1.87 22.81
N ARG A 207 -5.41 1.77 23.35
CA ARG A 207 -5.15 1.95 24.78
C ARG A 207 -5.52 3.36 25.25
N ASN A 208 -5.21 4.39 24.46
CA ASN A 208 -5.58 5.76 24.79
C ASN A 208 -7.09 5.97 24.75
N ALA A 209 -7.80 5.45 23.74
CA ALA A 209 -9.26 5.51 23.66
C ALA A 209 -9.94 4.73 24.80
N TYR A 210 -9.36 3.63 25.24
CA TYR A 210 -9.82 2.89 26.42
C TYR A 210 -9.74 3.74 27.71
N TRP A 211 -8.61 4.43 27.93
CA TRP A 211 -8.46 5.34 29.07
C TRP A 211 -9.34 6.56 28.97
N ASP A 212 -9.62 7.07 27.76
CA ASP A 212 -10.56 8.16 27.52
C ASP A 212 -12.00 7.73 27.86
N LEU A 213 -12.41 6.50 27.53
CA LEU A 213 -13.70 5.96 27.93
C LEU A 213 -13.77 5.78 29.46
N SER A 214 -12.75 5.23 30.08
CA SER A 214 -12.66 5.08 31.54
C SER A 214 -12.73 6.43 32.25
N TYR A 215 -12.05 7.46 31.72
CA TYR A 215 -12.15 8.83 32.21
C TYR A 215 -13.57 9.35 32.12
N SER A 216 -14.24 9.21 30.95
CA SER A 216 -15.59 9.74 30.71
C SER A 216 -16.62 9.13 31.67
N ILE A 217 -16.53 7.83 31.95
CA ILE A 217 -17.39 7.12 32.89
C ILE A 217 -17.17 7.62 34.34
N ASN A 218 -15.91 7.74 34.76
CA ASN A 218 -15.59 8.23 36.09
C ASN A 218 -15.97 9.71 36.28
N ASN A 219 -15.83 10.51 35.23
CA ASN A 219 -16.29 11.91 35.22
C ASN A 219 -17.81 12.00 35.35
N LEU A 220 -18.60 11.20 34.60
CA LEU A 220 -20.04 11.14 34.76
C LEU A 220 -20.43 10.82 36.20
N LYS A 221 -19.79 9.83 36.84
CA LYS A 221 -20.03 9.48 38.23
C LYS A 221 -19.78 10.66 39.17
N ALA A 222 -18.68 11.39 38.97
CA ALA A 222 -18.37 12.59 39.74
C ALA A 222 -19.39 13.71 39.54
N GLN A 223 -19.91 13.93 38.32
CA GLN A 223 -20.97 14.92 38.04
C GLN A 223 -22.32 14.50 38.66
N GLN A 224 -22.66 13.20 38.64
CA GLN A 224 -23.87 12.68 39.30
C GLN A 224 -23.80 12.84 40.81
N GLU A 225 -22.63 12.59 41.44
CA GLU A 225 -22.44 12.87 42.87
C GLU A 225 -22.58 14.35 43.20
N SER A 226 -22.04 15.25 42.34
CA SER A 226 -22.20 16.71 42.50
C SER A 226 -23.66 17.15 42.34
N LEU A 227 -24.40 16.58 41.40
CA LEU A 227 -25.82 16.82 41.21
C LEU A 227 -26.62 16.35 42.46
N ALA A 228 -26.35 15.15 42.96
CA ALA A 228 -27.03 14.64 44.15
C ALA A 228 -26.80 15.53 45.38
N LEU A 229 -25.57 16.05 45.54
CA LEU A 229 -25.20 16.96 46.62
C LEU A 229 -25.93 18.31 46.46
N SER A 230 -26.01 18.91 45.27
CA SER A 230 -26.73 20.17 45.03
C SER A 230 -28.24 20.00 45.23
N GLN A 231 -28.84 18.87 44.81
CA GLN A 231 -30.23 18.55 45.08
C GLN A 231 -30.52 18.40 46.57
N GLN A 232 -29.61 17.78 47.33
CA GLN A 232 -29.72 17.70 48.79
C GLN A 232 -29.69 19.08 49.41
N SER A 233 -28.72 19.94 49.01
CA SER A 233 -28.63 21.34 49.49
C SER A 233 -29.89 22.13 49.16
N LEU A 234 -30.50 21.94 47.97
CA LEU A 234 -31.77 22.59 47.62
C LEU A 234 -32.90 22.20 48.57
N ARG A 235 -33.04 20.89 48.86
CA ARG A 235 -34.06 20.38 49.80
C ARG A 235 -33.88 20.95 51.21
N ASP A 236 -32.64 21.03 51.68
CA ASP A 236 -32.33 21.55 53.01
C ASP A 236 -32.56 23.07 53.10
N ASN A 237 -32.25 23.82 52.04
CA ASN A 237 -32.55 25.26 51.96
C ASN A 237 -34.05 25.53 51.90
N GLN A 238 -34.83 24.72 51.15
CA GLN A 238 -36.31 24.83 51.13
C GLN A 238 -36.91 24.70 52.53
N LYS A 239 -36.49 23.67 53.29
CA LYS A 239 -36.94 23.47 54.67
C LYS A 239 -36.57 24.64 55.59
N ARG A 240 -35.36 25.21 55.45
CA ARG A 240 -34.91 26.34 56.25
C ARG A 240 -35.66 27.62 55.95
N VAL A 241 -36.02 27.87 54.68
CA VAL A 241 -36.86 28.99 54.28
C VAL A 241 -38.30 28.81 54.83
N GLU A 242 -38.84 27.57 54.75
CA GLU A 242 -40.17 27.26 55.28
C GLU A 242 -40.31 27.54 56.76
N ILE A 243 -39.28 27.24 57.55
CA ILE A 243 -39.24 27.53 59.00
C ILE A 243 -38.75 28.95 59.31
N GLY A 244 -38.51 29.79 58.29
CA GLY A 244 -38.14 31.19 58.44
C GLY A 244 -36.69 31.49 58.83
N THR A 245 -35.77 30.51 58.77
CA THR A 245 -34.35 30.65 59.12
C THR A 245 -33.45 31.03 57.98
N MET A 246 -34.02 31.15 56.72
CA MET A 246 -33.27 31.49 55.52
C MET A 246 -34.09 32.38 54.56
N ALA A 247 -33.42 33.19 53.72
CA ALA A 247 -34.08 34.08 52.79
C ALA A 247 -34.58 33.31 51.54
N PRO A 248 -35.75 33.67 50.93
CA PRO A 248 -36.27 33.02 49.72
C PRO A 248 -35.31 33.05 48.53
N ILE A 249 -34.44 34.06 48.43
CA ILE A 249 -33.43 34.19 47.36
C ILE A 249 -32.42 33.01 47.35
N ASP A 250 -32.15 32.42 48.52
CA ASP A 250 -31.25 31.26 48.64
C ASP A 250 -31.80 29.99 47.96
N ILE A 251 -33.14 29.87 47.84
CA ILE A 251 -33.77 28.79 47.05
C ILE A 251 -33.46 28.99 45.55
N VAL A 252 -33.55 30.22 45.04
CA VAL A 252 -33.27 30.51 43.63
C VAL A 252 -31.82 30.21 43.30
N GLN A 253 -30.88 30.57 44.20
CA GLN A 253 -29.47 30.23 44.03
C GLN A 253 -29.24 28.69 44.00
N ALA A 254 -29.87 27.93 44.90
CA ALA A 254 -29.76 26.49 44.94
C ALA A 254 -30.39 25.85 43.68
N GLN A 255 -31.51 26.37 43.17
CA GLN A 255 -32.13 25.91 41.92
C GLN A 255 -31.19 26.15 40.70
N ALA A 256 -30.54 27.31 40.64
CA ALA A 256 -29.58 27.61 39.61
C ALA A 256 -28.36 26.65 39.63
N GLU A 257 -27.87 26.28 40.82
CA GLU A 257 -26.78 25.31 40.97
C GLU A 257 -27.22 23.90 40.54
N VAL A 258 -28.44 23.46 40.88
CA VAL A 258 -28.98 22.15 40.40
C VAL A 258 -29.08 22.14 38.88
N ALA A 259 -29.65 23.19 38.27
CA ALA A 259 -29.75 23.27 36.80
C ALA A 259 -28.38 23.25 36.12
N SER A 260 -27.36 23.92 36.68
CA SER A 260 -25.99 23.87 36.16
C SER A 260 -25.36 22.48 36.29
N ASN A 261 -25.63 21.75 37.37
CA ASN A 261 -25.11 20.40 37.53
C ASN A 261 -25.88 19.39 36.65
N GLU A 262 -27.18 19.58 36.38
CA GLU A 262 -27.95 18.78 35.41
C GLU A 262 -27.36 18.92 33.99
N GLU A 263 -27.04 20.14 33.57
CA GLU A 263 -26.39 20.38 32.27
C GLU A 263 -25.04 19.65 32.16
N ARG A 264 -24.21 19.69 33.22
CA ARG A 264 -22.91 18.96 33.24
C ARG A 264 -23.08 17.45 33.14
N VAL A 265 -24.12 16.89 33.76
CA VAL A 265 -24.43 15.44 33.63
C VAL A 265 -24.79 15.10 32.19
N ILE A 266 -25.65 15.90 31.53
CA ILE A 266 -26.03 15.70 30.11
C ILE A 266 -24.80 15.74 29.19
N VAL A 267 -23.91 16.70 29.39
CA VAL A 267 -22.65 16.80 28.63
C VAL A 267 -21.75 15.60 28.89
N ALA A 268 -21.66 15.14 30.15
CA ALA A 268 -20.84 13.96 30.50
C ALA A 268 -21.40 12.66 29.86
N GLU A 269 -22.72 12.49 29.79
CA GLU A 269 -23.36 11.36 29.08
C GLU A 269 -23.06 11.39 27.59
N ALA A 270 -23.14 12.56 26.95
CA ALA A 270 -22.76 12.70 25.54
C ALA A 270 -21.29 12.35 25.29
N ASN A 271 -20.39 12.74 26.19
CA ASN A 271 -18.96 12.43 26.10
C ASN A 271 -18.68 10.92 26.20
N ILE A 272 -19.45 10.17 27.02
CA ILE A 272 -19.33 8.71 27.07
C ILE A 272 -19.68 8.10 25.72
N LYS A 273 -20.78 8.52 25.10
CA LYS A 273 -21.19 8.01 23.79
C LYS A 273 -20.11 8.29 22.73
N ALA A 274 -19.55 9.49 22.72
CA ALA A 274 -18.47 9.84 21.81
C ALA A 274 -17.20 9.00 22.05
N ALA A 275 -16.83 8.74 23.30
CA ALA A 275 -15.69 7.89 23.65
C ALA A 275 -15.93 6.42 23.27
N GLN A 276 -17.15 5.90 23.45
CA GLN A 276 -17.55 4.57 23.01
C GLN A 276 -17.46 4.44 21.48
N ASP A 277 -17.95 5.42 20.73
CA ASP A 277 -17.87 5.42 19.26
C ASP A 277 -16.42 5.44 18.77
N ASN A 278 -15.56 6.22 19.42
CA ASN A 278 -14.13 6.24 19.12
C ASN A 278 -13.46 4.89 19.36
N LEU A 279 -13.72 4.27 20.51
CA LEU A 279 -13.17 2.96 20.83
C LEU A 279 -13.72 1.87 19.87
N ARG A 280 -15.03 1.91 19.60
CA ARG A 280 -15.72 0.99 18.68
C ARG A 280 -15.08 1.01 17.29
N ALA A 281 -14.83 2.20 16.73
CA ALA A 281 -14.19 2.37 15.43
C ALA A 281 -12.76 1.77 15.36
N LEU A 282 -12.08 1.65 16.50
CA LEU A 282 -10.74 1.09 16.58
C LEU A 282 -10.71 -0.43 16.75
N ILE A 283 -11.73 -1.02 17.42
CA ILE A 283 -11.69 -2.43 17.86
C ILE A 283 -12.68 -3.35 17.15
N LEU A 284 -13.72 -2.83 16.48
CA LEU A 284 -14.73 -3.63 15.81
C LEU A 284 -14.69 -3.47 14.28
N ASP A 285 -15.13 -4.50 13.59
CA ASP A 285 -15.38 -4.46 12.14
C ASP A 285 -16.73 -3.74 11.88
N PRO A 286 -16.76 -2.65 11.09
CA PRO A 286 -18.01 -1.96 10.74
C PRO A 286 -19.06 -2.84 10.04
N GLY A 287 -18.65 -3.98 9.48
CA GLY A 287 -19.57 -4.95 8.86
C GLY A 287 -20.30 -5.85 9.84
N SER A 288 -20.00 -5.80 11.14
CA SER A 288 -20.69 -6.61 12.15
C SER A 288 -22.09 -6.07 12.42
N ALA A 289 -23.07 -6.96 12.58
CA ALA A 289 -24.47 -6.59 12.83
C ALA A 289 -24.63 -5.78 14.14
N ASP A 290 -23.76 -6.01 15.11
CA ASP A 290 -23.82 -5.42 16.44
C ASP A 290 -22.96 -4.16 16.58
N PHE A 291 -22.38 -3.66 15.47
CA PHE A 291 -21.43 -2.54 15.52
C PHE A 291 -21.93 -1.33 16.30
N TRP A 292 -23.19 -0.94 16.14
CA TRP A 292 -23.79 0.23 16.79
C TRP A 292 -24.54 -0.08 18.08
N SER A 293 -24.81 -1.36 18.39
CA SER A 293 -25.64 -1.78 19.53
C SER A 293 -24.84 -2.20 20.76
N VAL A 294 -23.50 -2.41 20.63
CA VAL A 294 -22.63 -2.80 21.74
C VAL A 294 -22.12 -1.57 22.50
N SER A 295 -22.34 -1.54 23.79
CA SER A 295 -21.79 -0.57 24.74
C SER A 295 -20.63 -1.22 25.53
N PHE A 296 -19.56 -0.47 25.77
CA PHE A 296 -18.38 -1.00 26.44
C PHE A 296 -18.28 -0.48 27.87
N GLU A 297 -18.00 -1.39 28.80
CA GLU A 297 -17.70 -1.09 30.20
C GLU A 297 -16.25 -1.50 30.52
N PRO A 298 -15.32 -0.56 30.72
CA PRO A 298 -13.95 -0.86 31.13
C PRO A 298 -13.90 -1.60 32.46
N THR A 299 -13.16 -2.73 32.52
CA THR A 299 -12.98 -3.50 33.76
C THR A 299 -11.77 -3.05 34.57
N ASP A 300 -10.78 -2.44 33.90
CA ASP A 300 -9.55 -2.01 34.56
C ASP A 300 -9.77 -0.67 35.26
N ALA A 301 -9.57 -0.66 36.58
CA ALA A 301 -9.61 0.57 37.33
C ALA A 301 -8.38 1.43 37.00
N PRO A 302 -8.55 2.75 36.76
CA PRO A 302 -7.41 3.64 36.56
C PRO A 302 -6.59 3.72 37.86
N ALA A 303 -5.53 2.91 37.93
CA ALA A 303 -4.65 2.88 39.08
C ALA A 303 -3.50 3.89 38.88
N PHE A 304 -3.10 4.54 39.97
CA PHE A 304 -1.88 5.33 40.03
C PHE A 304 -0.80 4.54 40.74
N THR A 305 0.19 4.07 39.99
CA THR A 305 1.40 3.45 40.51
C THR A 305 2.60 4.22 39.98
N ALA A 306 3.35 4.87 40.86
CA ALA A 306 4.53 5.63 40.47
C ALA A 306 5.60 4.68 39.90
N GLN A 307 5.98 4.87 38.62
CA GLN A 307 7.04 4.08 37.99
C GLN A 307 8.30 4.91 37.81
N ALA A 308 9.44 4.33 38.14
CA ALA A 308 10.75 4.91 37.86
C ALA A 308 11.07 4.68 36.35
N ILE A 309 11.40 5.76 35.65
CA ILE A 309 11.71 5.72 34.22
C ILE A 309 13.22 5.88 34.03
N ASP A 310 13.85 4.89 33.39
CA ASP A 310 15.21 5.01 32.87
C ASP A 310 15.16 5.61 31.44
N VAL A 311 15.43 6.92 31.34
CA VAL A 311 15.38 7.67 30.09
C VAL A 311 16.47 7.22 29.12
N ASP A 312 17.67 6.89 29.62
CA ASP A 312 18.80 6.54 28.76
C ASP A 312 18.64 5.12 28.19
N ALA A 313 18.09 4.20 28.98
CA ALA A 313 17.71 2.87 28.46
C ALA A 313 16.61 2.98 27.39
N ALA A 314 15.59 3.82 27.61
CA ALA A 314 14.52 4.06 26.64
C ALA A 314 15.03 4.68 25.34
N VAL A 315 15.96 5.65 25.40
CA VAL A 315 16.59 6.23 24.22
C VAL A 315 17.38 5.18 23.44
N ARG A 316 18.19 4.34 24.11
CA ARG A 316 18.92 3.25 23.44
C ARG A 316 17.96 2.28 22.76
N ASN A 317 16.89 1.87 23.45
CA ASN A 317 15.88 0.98 22.90
C ASN A 317 15.19 1.59 21.66
N ALA A 318 14.83 2.87 21.72
CA ALA A 318 14.23 3.59 20.58
C ALA A 318 15.18 3.70 19.37
N LEU A 319 16.46 3.99 19.59
CA LEU A 319 17.46 4.05 18.52
C LEU A 319 17.70 2.69 17.83
N ASP A 320 17.41 1.59 18.52
CA ASP A 320 17.53 0.24 17.96
C ASP A 320 16.26 -0.24 17.26
N LYS A 321 15.09 -0.09 17.91
CA LYS A 321 13.84 -0.77 17.51
C LYS A 321 12.84 0.07 16.76
N ARG A 322 13.05 1.36 16.65
CA ARG A 322 12.06 2.27 16.09
C ARG A 322 11.87 2.10 14.60
N SER A 323 10.62 1.99 14.16
CA SER A 323 10.24 1.68 12.78
C SER A 323 10.66 2.74 11.75
N ASP A 324 10.64 4.02 12.11
CA ASP A 324 11.10 5.10 11.23
C ASP A 324 12.62 5.08 10.99
N LEU A 325 13.40 4.72 12.01
CA LEU A 325 14.85 4.50 11.88
C LEU A 325 15.16 3.25 11.04
N ALA A 326 14.40 2.16 11.24
CA ALA A 326 14.53 0.97 10.44
C ALA A 326 14.20 1.25 8.96
N SER A 327 13.15 2.04 8.69
CA SER A 327 12.79 2.49 7.33
C SER A 327 13.89 3.34 6.70
N ALA A 328 14.47 4.27 7.46
CA ALA A 328 15.58 5.10 6.97
C ALA A 328 16.85 4.28 6.67
N LYS A 329 17.17 3.28 7.49
CA LYS A 329 18.27 2.33 7.24
C LYS A 329 18.01 1.50 5.97
N ASN A 330 16.79 0.99 5.79
CA ASN A 330 16.40 0.26 4.58
C ASN A 330 16.56 1.13 3.32
N SER A 331 16.17 2.41 3.39
CA SER A 331 16.36 3.37 2.27
C SER A 331 17.83 3.62 1.95
N LEU A 332 18.71 3.63 2.95
CA LEU A 332 20.16 3.69 2.74
C LEU A 332 20.68 2.42 2.03
N GLU A 333 20.21 1.25 2.39
CA GLU A 333 20.58 0.00 1.73
C GLU A 333 20.11 -0.05 0.27
N GLN A 334 18.91 0.48 -0.03
CA GLN A 334 18.45 0.67 -1.42
C GLN A 334 19.36 1.62 -2.20
N SER A 335 19.80 2.72 -1.56
CA SER A 335 20.73 3.66 -2.16
C SER A 335 22.11 3.01 -2.43
N ASP A 336 22.57 2.11 -1.56
CA ASP A 336 23.81 1.35 -1.77
C ASP A 336 23.70 0.38 -2.96
N ILE A 337 22.55 -0.31 -3.11
CA ILE A 337 22.27 -1.12 -4.30
C ILE A 337 22.35 -0.27 -5.57
N ASN A 338 21.77 0.93 -5.55
CA ASN A 338 21.81 1.84 -6.69
C ASN A 338 23.24 2.34 -6.98
N ILE A 339 24.06 2.62 -5.96
CA ILE A 339 25.47 2.97 -6.11
C ILE A 339 26.24 1.81 -6.76
N LYS A 340 26.03 0.57 -6.30
CA LYS A 340 26.66 -0.63 -6.90
C LYS A 340 26.30 -0.77 -8.37
N TYR A 341 25.03 -0.58 -8.71
CA TYR A 341 24.56 -0.63 -10.09
C TYR A 341 25.22 0.45 -10.95
N TYR A 342 25.16 1.73 -10.58
CA TYR A 342 25.75 2.81 -11.39
C TYR A 342 27.29 2.74 -11.44
N ARG A 343 27.96 2.23 -10.40
CA ARG A 343 29.38 1.93 -10.42
C ARG A 343 29.72 0.84 -11.44
N ASN A 344 28.84 -0.16 -11.60
CA ASN A 344 29.01 -1.17 -12.63
C ASN A 344 28.79 -0.60 -14.04
N GLN A 345 27.85 0.35 -14.20
CA GLN A 345 27.52 0.98 -15.48
C GLN A 345 28.62 1.89 -16.05
N ILE A 346 29.62 2.28 -15.27
CA ILE A 346 30.78 3.05 -15.75
C ILE A 346 31.80 2.13 -16.44
N LYS A 347 31.80 0.82 -16.13
CA LYS A 347 32.72 -0.15 -16.73
C LYS A 347 32.54 -0.20 -18.25
N PRO A 348 33.60 -0.51 -19.04
CA PRO A 348 33.46 -0.80 -20.45
C PRO A 348 32.40 -1.88 -20.72
N ASP A 349 31.66 -1.73 -21.80
CA ASP A 349 30.70 -2.71 -22.27
C ASP A 349 31.44 -3.79 -23.07
N VAL A 350 31.71 -4.92 -22.46
CA VAL A 350 32.43 -6.04 -23.07
C VAL A 350 31.52 -7.26 -23.05
N ASN A 351 31.11 -7.68 -24.25
CA ASN A 351 30.20 -8.81 -24.42
C ASN A 351 30.88 -9.90 -25.28
N ALA A 352 30.87 -11.12 -24.79
CA ALA A 352 31.18 -12.31 -25.60
C ALA A 352 29.89 -12.77 -26.30
N ASN A 353 29.96 -12.87 -27.62
CA ASN A 353 28.83 -13.24 -28.45
C ASN A 353 29.14 -14.51 -29.20
N VAL A 354 28.22 -15.46 -29.20
CA VAL A 354 28.25 -16.67 -30.00
C VAL A 354 26.98 -16.71 -30.81
N THR A 355 27.14 -16.84 -32.12
CA THR A 355 26.02 -16.98 -33.06
C THR A 355 26.21 -18.24 -33.88
N TYR A 356 25.18 -19.06 -33.95
CA TYR A 356 25.15 -20.25 -34.79
C TYR A 356 23.92 -20.18 -35.67
N ILE A 357 24.14 -20.23 -37.00
CA ILE A 357 23.07 -20.17 -38.00
C ILE A 357 23.20 -21.37 -38.92
N THR A 358 22.12 -22.09 -39.10
CA THR A 358 21.99 -23.07 -40.16
C THR A 358 20.93 -22.64 -41.14
N THR A 359 21.22 -22.71 -42.43
CA THR A 359 20.33 -22.26 -43.51
C THR A 359 20.08 -23.37 -44.49
N ALA A 360 18.90 -23.41 -45.06
CA ALA A 360 18.60 -24.32 -46.16
C ALA A 360 17.65 -23.63 -47.18
N ALA A 361 17.82 -24.01 -48.42
CA ALA A 361 16.99 -23.52 -49.51
C ALA A 361 16.51 -24.68 -50.38
N GLY A 362 15.30 -24.54 -50.89
CA GLY A 362 14.65 -25.47 -51.81
C GLY A 362 13.54 -24.80 -52.60
N GLY A 363 12.64 -25.60 -53.05
CA GLY A 363 11.54 -25.15 -53.91
C GLY A 363 11.64 -25.77 -55.31
N THR A 364 11.05 -25.15 -56.29
CA THR A 364 11.07 -25.60 -57.70
C THR A 364 12.19 -24.90 -58.46
N LEU A 365 13.25 -25.64 -58.77
CA LEU A 365 14.34 -25.15 -59.59
C LEU A 365 13.92 -25.28 -61.08
N LEU A 366 13.98 -24.14 -61.74
CA LEU A 366 13.66 -24.04 -63.16
C LEU A 366 14.95 -24.08 -64.01
N SER A 367 14.89 -24.63 -65.24
CA SER A 367 16.01 -24.62 -66.15
C SER A 367 16.54 -23.20 -66.40
N PRO A 368 17.85 -23.02 -66.70
CA PRO A 368 18.40 -21.73 -67.09
C PRO A 368 17.56 -21.08 -68.21
N VAL A 369 17.53 -19.77 -68.20
CA VAL A 369 16.83 -18.99 -69.26
C VAL A 369 17.61 -19.14 -70.55
N ASP A 370 16.92 -19.51 -71.65
CA ASP A 370 17.54 -19.51 -72.95
C ASP A 370 17.61 -18.08 -73.50
N PHE A 371 18.80 -17.50 -73.45
CA PHE A 371 19.07 -16.16 -73.96
C PHE A 371 18.96 -16.05 -75.49
N ALA A 372 19.13 -17.18 -76.22
CA ALA A 372 18.94 -17.19 -77.67
C ALA A 372 17.44 -17.04 -78.02
N ALA A 373 16.55 -17.65 -77.26
CA ALA A 373 15.11 -17.48 -77.37
C ALA A 373 14.69 -16.03 -77.16
N ILE A 374 15.30 -15.37 -76.16
CA ILE A 374 15.04 -13.93 -75.87
C ILE A 374 15.48 -13.08 -77.06
N ALA A 375 16.64 -13.31 -77.66
CA ALA A 375 17.19 -12.54 -78.74
C ALA A 375 16.34 -12.69 -80.07
N THR A 376 15.64 -13.82 -80.22
CA THR A 376 14.78 -14.11 -81.38
C THR A 376 13.29 -13.80 -81.11
N GLY A 377 12.93 -13.32 -79.88
CA GLY A 377 11.52 -13.07 -79.53
C GLY A 377 10.69 -14.34 -79.31
N ALA A 378 11.32 -15.50 -79.20
CA ALA A 378 10.66 -16.78 -78.92
C ALA A 378 10.15 -16.88 -77.48
N PRO A 379 9.06 -17.60 -77.21
CA PRO A 379 8.55 -17.77 -75.89
C PRO A 379 9.58 -18.52 -74.99
N ILE A 380 9.81 -18.00 -73.77
CA ILE A 380 10.73 -18.58 -72.79
C ILE A 380 10.04 -19.78 -72.14
N ASN A 381 10.36 -20.98 -72.60
CA ASN A 381 9.87 -22.22 -72.04
C ASN A 381 10.90 -22.76 -71.03
N ARG A 382 10.52 -22.81 -69.75
CA ARG A 382 11.38 -23.34 -68.68
C ARG A 382 10.82 -24.65 -68.17
N THR A 383 11.68 -25.65 -68.06
CA THR A 383 11.35 -26.97 -67.49
C THR A 383 11.76 -27.05 -66.00
N ILE A 384 11.07 -27.88 -65.26
CA ILE A 384 11.41 -28.13 -63.88
C ILE A 384 12.62 -29.11 -63.86
N VAL A 385 13.72 -28.64 -63.26
CA VAL A 385 14.97 -29.43 -63.12
C VAL A 385 14.95 -30.26 -61.84
N SER A 386 14.48 -29.65 -60.75
CA SER A 386 14.34 -30.35 -59.47
C SER A 386 13.24 -29.72 -58.62
N GLN A 387 12.70 -30.51 -57.69
CA GLN A 387 11.65 -30.06 -56.78
C GLN A 387 11.99 -30.52 -55.37
N ARG A 388 12.24 -29.57 -54.45
CA ARG A 388 12.51 -29.85 -53.04
C ARG A 388 11.43 -29.21 -52.20
N GLY A 389 10.67 -30.06 -51.50
CA GLY A 389 9.57 -29.59 -50.64
C GLY A 389 10.05 -29.00 -49.33
N PHE A 390 9.12 -28.40 -48.58
CA PHE A 390 9.38 -27.81 -47.29
C PHE A 390 10.00 -28.79 -46.27
N GLY A 391 9.53 -30.06 -46.26
CA GLY A 391 10.05 -31.08 -45.35
C GLY A 391 11.54 -31.41 -45.55
N SER A 392 12.00 -31.42 -46.83
CA SER A 392 13.44 -31.63 -47.13
C SER A 392 14.29 -30.44 -46.72
N VAL A 393 13.78 -29.21 -46.92
CA VAL A 393 14.46 -27.98 -46.48
C VAL A 393 14.55 -27.90 -44.95
N LEU A 394 13.49 -28.28 -44.25
CA LEU A 394 13.49 -28.34 -42.78
C LEU A 394 14.46 -29.43 -42.28
N GLY A 395 14.50 -30.60 -42.96
CA GLY A 395 15.45 -31.66 -42.67
C GLY A 395 16.91 -31.21 -42.77
N ASP A 396 17.27 -30.45 -43.82
CA ASP A 396 18.62 -29.89 -43.98
C ASP A 396 18.99 -28.92 -42.86
N VAL A 397 18.02 -28.08 -42.38
CA VAL A 397 18.22 -27.18 -41.24
C VAL A 397 18.49 -27.99 -39.97
N VAL A 398 17.67 -29.01 -39.69
CA VAL A 398 17.83 -29.87 -38.49
C VAL A 398 19.13 -30.65 -38.52
N GLN A 399 19.52 -31.16 -39.70
CA GLN A 399 20.79 -31.90 -39.91
C GLN A 399 22.00 -30.96 -39.98
N SER A 400 21.77 -29.62 -39.93
CA SER A 400 22.84 -28.62 -39.99
C SER A 400 23.75 -28.75 -41.19
N GLN A 401 23.19 -28.99 -42.39
CA GLN A 401 23.99 -29.22 -43.60
C GLN A 401 24.82 -27.99 -44.01
N TYR A 402 24.34 -26.80 -43.71
CA TYR A 402 25.01 -25.53 -44.04
C TYR A 402 25.20 -24.66 -42.81
N PRO A 403 26.09 -25.06 -41.86
CA PRO A 403 26.31 -24.31 -40.63
C PRO A 403 27.18 -23.09 -40.88
N ASN A 404 26.82 -22.00 -40.24
CA ASN A 404 27.63 -20.79 -40.10
C ASN A 404 27.72 -20.44 -38.61
N TRP A 405 28.91 -20.27 -38.09
CA TRP A 405 29.09 -19.87 -36.70
C TRP A 405 30.03 -18.70 -36.60
N THR A 406 29.75 -17.82 -35.64
CA THR A 406 30.56 -16.64 -35.34
C THR A 406 30.77 -16.58 -33.85
N VAL A 407 32.02 -16.44 -33.42
CA VAL A 407 32.38 -16.13 -32.05
C VAL A 407 33.10 -14.80 -32.06
N GLY A 408 32.66 -13.89 -31.23
CA GLY A 408 33.23 -12.54 -31.22
C GLY A 408 33.14 -11.90 -29.86
N ILE A 409 33.98 -10.90 -29.64
CA ILE A 409 33.95 -10.03 -28.47
C ILE A 409 33.65 -8.62 -28.96
N THR A 410 32.58 -8.03 -28.42
CA THR A 410 32.23 -6.64 -28.71
C THR A 410 32.68 -5.79 -27.52
N VAL A 411 33.44 -4.71 -27.79
CA VAL A 411 33.89 -3.77 -26.77
C VAL A 411 33.36 -2.39 -27.12
N GLY A 412 32.60 -1.82 -26.20
CA GLY A 412 32.06 -0.47 -26.30
C GLY A 412 32.49 0.36 -25.08
N TYR A 413 33.01 1.55 -25.31
CA TYR A 413 33.33 2.50 -24.24
C TYR A 413 33.03 3.93 -24.71
N PRO A 414 32.17 4.68 -24.00
CA PRO A 414 31.86 6.05 -24.36
C PRO A 414 33.07 6.96 -24.04
N LEU A 415 33.52 7.69 -25.05
CA LEU A 415 34.59 8.68 -24.91
C LEU A 415 34.02 10.03 -24.47
N GLY A 416 34.56 10.61 -23.40
CA GLY A 416 34.09 11.88 -22.84
C GLY A 416 33.16 11.75 -21.64
N SER A 417 32.42 12.83 -21.33
CA SER A 417 31.49 12.85 -20.19
C SER A 417 30.34 11.87 -20.41
N ASN A 418 30.17 10.97 -19.46
CA ASN A 418 29.21 9.86 -19.55
C ASN A 418 28.01 10.06 -18.60
N VAL A 419 26.82 9.84 -19.09
CA VAL A 419 25.57 9.85 -18.31
C VAL A 419 25.68 8.95 -17.07
N SER A 420 26.36 7.82 -17.17
CA SER A 420 26.55 6.89 -16.05
C SER A 420 27.41 7.50 -14.93
N GLN A 421 28.42 8.32 -15.26
CA GLN A 421 29.25 9.04 -14.28
C GLN A 421 28.43 10.11 -13.55
N ALA A 422 27.62 10.89 -14.28
CA ALA A 422 26.72 11.87 -13.69
C ALA A 422 25.68 11.21 -12.78
N ASN A 423 25.11 10.08 -13.20
CA ASN A 423 24.19 9.31 -12.39
C ASN A 423 24.84 8.76 -11.11
N LEU A 424 26.08 8.25 -11.21
CA LEU A 424 26.83 7.81 -10.02
C LEU A 424 27.09 8.96 -9.05
N ALA A 425 27.52 10.12 -9.56
CA ALA A 425 27.73 11.31 -8.73
C ALA A 425 26.44 11.72 -8.02
N ARG A 426 25.32 11.77 -8.76
CA ARG A 426 24.00 12.09 -8.20
C ARG A 426 23.60 11.11 -7.08
N VAL A 427 23.71 9.81 -7.31
CA VAL A 427 23.30 8.80 -6.32
C VAL A 427 24.20 8.83 -5.08
N ARG A 428 25.49 9.15 -5.23
CA ARG A 428 26.39 9.35 -4.07
C ARG A 428 25.97 10.55 -3.22
N LEU A 429 25.62 11.68 -3.84
CA LEU A 429 25.12 12.84 -3.12
C LEU A 429 23.79 12.54 -2.42
N GLN A 430 22.89 11.79 -3.06
CA GLN A 430 21.64 11.32 -2.45
C GLN A 430 21.90 10.40 -1.24
N TYR A 431 22.91 9.55 -1.32
CA TYR A 431 23.32 8.69 -0.19
C TYR A 431 23.86 9.52 0.99
N GLU A 432 24.72 10.50 0.74
CA GLU A 432 25.23 11.42 1.77
C GLU A 432 24.09 12.24 2.40
N GLN A 433 23.14 12.70 1.59
CA GLN A 433 21.93 13.37 2.06
C GLN A 433 21.12 12.45 2.97
N ALA A 434 20.87 11.20 2.56
CA ALA A 434 20.14 10.22 3.35
C ALA A 434 20.86 9.86 4.66
N GLN A 435 22.19 9.77 4.66
CA GLN A 435 22.98 9.60 5.90
C GLN A 435 22.81 10.77 6.87
N THR A 436 22.81 11.99 6.34
CA THR A 436 22.61 13.19 7.17
C THR A 436 21.19 13.25 7.72
N GLN A 437 20.19 12.87 6.91
CA GLN A 437 18.80 12.75 7.34
C GLN A 437 18.65 11.68 8.45
N LEU A 438 19.33 10.54 8.34
CA LEU A 438 19.30 9.51 9.39
C LEU A 438 19.86 10.05 10.72
N LYS A 439 20.98 10.79 10.70
CA LYS A 439 21.55 11.43 11.91
C LYS A 439 20.58 12.43 12.53
N ASN A 440 19.92 13.25 11.70
CA ASN A 440 18.91 14.20 12.16
C ASN A 440 17.69 13.45 12.77
N LEU A 441 17.24 12.37 12.15
CA LEU A 441 16.15 11.54 12.67
C LEU A 441 16.53 10.91 14.02
N GLN A 442 17.77 10.42 14.19
CA GLN A 442 18.27 9.91 15.47
C GLN A 442 18.20 10.96 16.59
N LEU A 443 18.57 12.22 16.28
CA LEU A 443 18.46 13.33 17.24
C LEU A 443 16.99 13.62 17.59
N GLN A 444 16.10 13.63 16.58
CA GLN A 444 14.67 13.83 16.79
C GLN A 444 14.07 12.70 17.66
N VAL A 445 14.44 11.45 17.40
CA VAL A 445 14.03 10.29 18.20
C VAL A 445 14.45 10.45 19.67
N ALA A 446 15.72 10.77 19.93
CA ALA A 446 16.20 10.98 21.29
C ALA A 446 15.44 12.12 22.00
N THR A 447 15.14 13.21 21.26
CA THR A 447 14.37 14.34 21.80
C THR A 447 12.91 13.94 22.11
N GLN A 448 12.25 13.19 21.23
CA GLN A 448 10.87 12.71 21.42
C GLN A 448 10.77 11.78 22.64
N VAL A 449 11.69 10.83 22.79
CA VAL A 449 11.71 9.92 23.96
C VAL A 449 11.90 10.68 25.26
N ARG A 450 12.85 11.65 25.29
CA ARG A 450 13.06 12.51 26.46
C ARG A 450 11.85 13.37 26.80
N ASN A 451 11.14 13.88 25.78
CA ASN A 451 9.90 14.63 25.98
C ASN A 451 8.79 13.74 26.55
N ALA A 452 8.60 12.53 26.00
CA ALA A 452 7.63 11.57 26.53
C ALA A 452 7.93 11.19 27.98
N ALA A 453 9.20 10.94 28.31
CA ALA A 453 9.61 10.67 29.69
C ALA A 453 9.30 11.83 30.65
N ARG A 454 9.58 13.08 30.23
CA ARG A 454 9.22 14.28 31.01
C ARG A 454 7.72 14.41 31.20
N ASN A 455 6.92 14.10 30.16
CA ASN A 455 5.47 14.12 30.27
C ASN A 455 4.96 13.13 31.32
N VAL A 456 5.52 11.92 31.39
CA VAL A 456 5.17 10.95 32.45
C VAL A 456 5.51 11.49 33.81
N GLN A 457 6.72 12.05 34.01
CA GLN A 457 7.14 12.63 35.29
C GLN A 457 6.25 13.81 35.69
N THR A 458 5.92 14.70 34.76
CA THR A 458 5.03 15.83 35.00
C THR A 458 3.62 15.37 35.37
N ASN A 459 3.06 14.39 34.65
CA ASN A 459 1.74 13.85 34.95
C ASN A 459 1.72 13.11 36.30
N GLN A 460 2.81 12.42 36.67
CA GLN A 460 2.97 11.80 37.99
C GLN A 460 2.87 12.86 39.12
N GLN A 461 3.55 14.00 38.94
CA GLN A 461 3.48 15.11 39.90
C GLN A 461 2.11 15.76 39.95
N ARG A 462 1.47 15.90 38.76
CA ARG A 462 0.09 16.44 38.65
C ARG A 462 -0.92 15.56 39.40
N VAL A 463 -0.81 14.22 39.33
CA VAL A 463 -1.70 13.32 40.10
C VAL A 463 -1.53 13.55 41.60
N ALA A 464 -0.30 13.64 42.11
CA ALA A 464 -0.05 13.89 43.52
C ALA A 464 -0.62 15.24 44.00
N SER A 465 -0.43 16.30 43.17
CA SER A 465 -0.95 17.63 43.46
C SER A 465 -2.49 17.70 43.39
N ALA A 466 -3.11 17.06 42.36
CA ALA A 466 -4.55 17.01 42.21
C ALA A 466 -5.23 16.25 43.37
N ARG A 467 -4.64 15.16 43.83
CA ARG A 467 -5.11 14.39 44.98
C ARG A 467 -5.08 15.24 46.27
N ALA A 468 -3.96 15.91 46.52
CA ALA A 468 -3.85 16.80 47.68
C ALA A 468 -4.88 17.97 47.59
N SER A 469 -5.07 18.52 46.42
CA SER A 469 -6.07 19.56 46.19
C SER A 469 -7.50 19.07 46.48
N ARG A 470 -7.89 17.90 45.97
CA ARG A 470 -9.20 17.31 46.25
C ARG A 470 -9.40 17.09 47.78
N GLU A 471 -8.43 16.52 48.47
CA GLU A 471 -8.53 16.30 49.91
C GLU A 471 -8.70 17.60 50.71
N LEU A 472 -8.01 18.67 50.31
CA LEU A 472 -8.13 19.97 50.96
C LEU A 472 -9.49 20.63 50.66
N GLN A 473 -10.02 20.46 49.42
CA GLN A 473 -11.36 20.97 49.07
C GLN A 473 -12.48 20.21 49.79
N GLU A 474 -12.33 18.90 50.01
CA GLU A 474 -13.26 18.13 50.85
C GLU A 474 -13.31 18.65 52.28
N ARG A 475 -12.13 18.86 52.90
CA ARG A 475 -12.06 19.45 54.25
C ARG A 475 -12.62 20.88 54.32
N LYS A 476 -12.41 21.69 53.24
CA LYS A 476 -12.96 23.03 53.14
C LYS A 476 -14.50 22.99 53.08
N LEU A 477 -15.07 22.09 52.25
CA LEU A 477 -16.53 21.93 52.19
C LEU A 477 -17.10 21.53 53.54
N GLU A 478 -16.51 20.52 54.20
CA GLU A 478 -16.92 20.06 55.54
C GLU A 478 -16.88 21.22 56.57
N ALA A 479 -15.84 22.06 56.51
CA ALA A 479 -15.72 23.22 57.39
C ALA A 479 -16.80 24.27 57.13
N GLU A 480 -17.11 24.57 55.87
CA GLU A 480 -18.17 25.56 55.53
C GLU A 480 -19.57 25.03 55.84
N GLU A 481 -19.83 23.72 55.67
CA GLU A 481 -21.06 23.08 56.11
C GLU A 481 -21.26 23.16 57.64
N LYS A 482 -20.20 22.90 58.43
CA LYS A 482 -20.21 23.02 59.90
C LYS A 482 -20.45 24.47 60.35
N LYS A 483 -19.81 25.47 59.72
CA LYS A 483 -20.06 26.88 59.96
C LYS A 483 -21.50 27.26 59.68
N MET A 484 -22.06 26.79 58.55
CA MET A 484 -23.44 27.05 58.19
C MET A 484 -24.41 26.38 59.17
N ALA A 485 -24.14 25.16 59.63
CA ALA A 485 -24.94 24.48 60.64
C ALA A 485 -24.92 25.20 62.01
N ALA A 486 -23.82 25.84 62.36
CA ALA A 486 -23.67 26.67 63.57
C ALA A 486 -24.26 28.09 63.43
N GLY A 487 -24.83 28.43 62.29
CA GLY A 487 -25.41 29.78 62.03
C GLY A 487 -24.37 30.88 61.75
N MET A 488 -23.10 30.51 61.58
CA MET A 488 -22.00 31.46 61.31
C MET A 488 -21.56 31.52 59.85
N GLY A 489 -22.17 30.71 58.96
CA GLY A 489 -21.83 30.60 57.56
C GLY A 489 -22.91 31.18 56.64
N GLN A 490 -22.51 31.50 55.36
CA GLN A 490 -23.43 31.90 54.29
C GLN A 490 -23.54 30.76 53.29
N THR A 491 -24.73 30.56 52.74
CA THR A 491 -25.05 29.54 51.70
C THR A 491 -24.13 29.67 50.47
N PHE A 492 -23.76 30.89 50.12
CA PHE A 492 -22.85 31.19 49.03
C PHE A 492 -21.50 30.48 49.16
N PHE A 493 -20.89 30.48 50.35
CA PHE A 493 -19.58 29.82 50.56
C PHE A 493 -19.67 28.27 50.48
N VAL A 494 -20.79 27.71 50.90
CA VAL A 494 -21.02 26.26 50.76
C VAL A 494 -21.14 25.88 49.29
N PHE A 495 -21.94 26.62 48.49
CA PHE A 495 -22.03 26.37 47.04
C PHE A 495 -20.70 26.59 46.33
N GLN A 496 -19.93 27.61 46.71
CA GLN A 496 -18.58 27.78 46.17
C GLN A 496 -17.67 26.60 46.53
N ALA A 497 -17.68 26.14 47.75
CA ALA A 497 -16.88 24.99 48.17
C ALA A 497 -17.32 23.69 47.45
N GLN A 498 -18.62 23.49 47.22
CA GLN A 498 -19.13 22.36 46.40
C GLN A 498 -18.65 22.42 44.97
N ARG A 499 -18.66 23.59 44.30
CA ARG A 499 -18.10 23.76 42.95
C ARG A 499 -16.60 23.52 42.92
N ASP A 500 -15.85 24.08 43.89
CA ASP A 500 -14.40 23.89 43.98
C ASP A 500 -14.05 22.42 44.14
N LEU A 501 -14.80 21.68 44.97
CA LEU A 501 -14.64 20.24 45.16
C LEU A 501 -14.96 19.45 43.88
N SER A 502 -16.04 19.77 43.17
CA SER A 502 -16.42 19.15 41.92
C SER A 502 -15.31 19.31 40.87
N LEU A 503 -14.75 20.52 40.73
CA LEU A 503 -13.61 20.78 39.85
C LEU A 503 -12.36 20.03 40.27
N ALA A 504 -12.04 19.94 41.55
CA ALA A 504 -10.89 19.24 42.08
C ALA A 504 -11.00 17.71 41.84
N ARG A 505 -12.20 17.12 42.00
CA ARG A 505 -12.47 15.69 41.70
C ARG A 505 -12.28 15.42 40.21
N THR A 506 -12.85 16.22 39.33
CA THR A 506 -12.68 16.08 37.88
C THR A 506 -11.20 16.20 37.49
N ALA A 507 -10.47 17.17 38.09
CA ALA A 507 -9.04 17.35 37.83
C ALA A 507 -8.17 16.15 38.29
N GLU A 508 -8.52 15.50 39.41
CA GLU A 508 -7.82 14.27 39.84
C GLU A 508 -8.08 13.12 38.88
N ILE A 509 -9.34 12.87 38.48
CA ILE A 509 -9.71 11.83 37.52
C ILE A 509 -9.00 12.05 36.18
N GLN A 510 -8.95 13.29 35.72
CA GLN A 510 -8.23 13.65 34.48
C GLN A 510 -6.73 13.45 34.62
N ALA A 511 -6.11 13.87 35.72
CA ALA A 511 -4.68 13.68 35.95
C ALA A 511 -4.27 12.20 35.97
N ILE A 512 -5.09 11.33 36.54
CA ILE A 512 -4.86 9.87 36.54
C ILE A 512 -4.96 9.30 35.11
N SER A 513 -5.96 9.73 34.34
CA SER A 513 -6.11 9.34 32.93
C SER A 513 -4.93 9.82 32.08
N ASP A 514 -4.54 11.10 32.22
CA ASP A 514 -3.38 11.68 31.51
C ASP A 514 -2.06 10.96 31.87
N TYR A 515 -1.92 10.54 33.12
CA TYR A 515 -0.76 9.75 33.54
C TYR A 515 -0.72 8.38 32.86
N ASN A 516 -1.83 7.62 32.86
CA ASN A 516 -1.91 6.31 32.21
C ASN A 516 -1.69 6.42 30.68
N LYS A 517 -2.26 7.44 30.03
CA LYS A 517 -2.03 7.72 28.61
C LYS A 517 -0.56 8.09 28.34
N SER A 518 0.08 8.86 29.23
CA SER A 518 1.50 9.20 29.07
C SER A 518 2.43 8.00 29.21
N LEU A 519 2.07 6.97 30.00
CA LEU A 519 2.78 5.70 30.05
C LEU A 519 2.66 4.94 28.73
N VAL A 520 1.44 4.84 28.18
CA VAL A 520 1.20 4.22 26.88
C VAL A 520 2.00 4.93 25.79
N ASP A 521 2.01 6.26 25.79
CA ASP A 521 2.78 7.07 24.84
C ASP A 521 4.29 6.89 25.00
N PHE A 522 4.78 6.76 26.24
CA PHE A 522 6.19 6.52 26.50
C PHE A 522 6.64 5.11 26.05
N GLU A 523 5.79 4.09 26.17
CA GLU A 523 6.06 2.78 25.60
C GLU A 523 6.07 2.82 24.07
N ALA A 524 5.05 3.46 23.48
CA ALA A 524 4.89 3.52 22.03
C ALA A 524 6.01 4.33 21.34
N VAL A 525 6.50 5.43 21.95
CA VAL A 525 7.54 6.29 21.34
C VAL A 525 8.87 5.57 21.14
N GLN A 526 9.10 4.48 21.86
CA GLN A 526 10.28 3.64 21.70
C GLN A 526 10.21 2.76 20.45
N LEU A 527 9.03 2.59 19.86
CA LEU A 527 8.78 1.72 18.70
C LEU A 527 8.30 2.49 17.45
N VAL A 528 7.54 3.57 17.65
CA VAL A 528 6.96 4.40 16.57
C VAL A 528 7.01 5.89 16.91
N PRO A 529 7.01 6.82 15.93
CA PRO A 529 6.92 8.24 16.20
C PRO A 529 5.57 8.61 16.83
N LEU A 530 5.59 9.47 17.85
CA LEU A 530 4.40 10.08 18.43
C LEU A 530 3.99 11.29 17.59
N GLY A 531 2.80 11.24 17.03
CA GLY A 531 2.22 12.33 16.25
C GLY A 531 1.92 11.92 14.82
N GLY A 532 0.71 12.20 14.33
CA GLY A 532 0.24 11.92 12.97
C GLY A 532 0.89 12.77 11.86
N GLY A 533 2.13 13.22 12.07
CA GLY A 533 2.94 14.01 11.14
C GLY A 533 4.21 13.32 10.67
N GLY A 534 4.34 12.00 10.88
CA GLY A 534 5.35 11.22 10.21
C GLY A 534 5.01 11.11 8.73
N GLY A 535 5.20 12.19 7.97
CA GLY A 535 5.34 12.07 6.54
C GLY A 535 6.45 11.05 6.33
N PHE A 536 6.07 9.83 5.93
CA PHE A 536 7.02 8.93 5.34
C PHE A 536 7.72 9.76 4.27
N ILE A 537 9.04 9.92 4.37
CA ILE A 537 9.82 10.47 3.28
C ILE A 537 9.67 9.41 2.20
N THR A 538 8.60 9.52 1.41
CA THR A 538 8.55 8.88 0.11
C THR A 538 9.66 9.57 -0.67
N THR A 539 10.86 8.98 -0.63
CA THR A 539 11.82 9.23 -1.69
C THR A 539 11.04 8.96 -2.95
N ALA A 540 10.74 10.03 -3.68
CA ALA A 540 10.07 9.96 -4.97
C ALA A 540 10.74 8.84 -5.75
N GLY A 541 10.00 7.73 -5.88
CA GLY A 541 10.40 6.61 -6.69
C GLY A 541 10.75 7.15 -8.05
N SER A 542 11.76 6.60 -8.64
CA SER A 542 12.19 6.74 -10.01
C SER A 542 11.09 7.25 -10.94
N GLY A 543 11.00 8.57 -11.08
CA GLY A 543 10.21 9.17 -12.13
C GLY A 543 10.83 8.72 -13.46
N THR A 544 10.21 7.81 -14.13
CA THR A 544 10.36 7.62 -15.55
C THR A 544 10.03 8.96 -16.19
N LEU A 545 11.05 9.68 -16.61
CA LEU A 545 10.90 10.83 -17.50
C LEU A 545 10.24 10.29 -18.79
N GLN A 546 8.93 10.46 -18.92
CA GLN A 546 8.31 10.49 -20.22
C GLN A 546 8.88 11.70 -20.95
N VAL A 547 9.77 11.44 -21.89
CA VAL A 547 10.21 12.42 -22.87
C VAL A 547 8.98 12.68 -23.74
N GLY A 548 8.28 13.77 -23.44
CA GLY A 548 7.20 14.29 -24.25
C GLY A 548 7.75 14.62 -25.65
N GLY A 549 7.14 14.01 -26.66
CA GLY A 549 7.46 14.28 -28.04
C GLY A 549 7.27 15.74 -28.37
N ILE A 550 8.34 16.37 -28.80
CA ILE A 550 8.32 17.68 -29.47
C ILE A 550 7.88 17.42 -30.91
N THR A 551 6.59 17.62 -31.18
CA THR A 551 6.11 17.83 -32.55
C THR A 551 6.61 19.19 -33.00
N ARG A 552 7.60 19.23 -33.91
CA ARG A 552 7.89 20.40 -34.75
C ARG A 552 6.86 20.42 -35.89
N GLN A 553 6.20 21.56 -36.06
CA GLN A 553 5.60 21.99 -37.30
C GLN A 553 6.65 22.19 -38.37
#